data_9c7af369238bab4d1f40930275cd04f0
#
_entry.id   9c7af369238bab4d1f40930275cd04f0
#
_cell.length_a   1.000
_cell.length_b   1.000
_cell.length_c   1.000
_cell.angle_alpha   90.00
_cell.angle_beta   90.00
_cell.angle_gamma   90.00
#
_symmetry.space_group_name_H-M   'P 1'
#
loop_
_entity.id
_entity.type
_entity.pdbx_description
1 polymer ?
#
loop_
_entity_poly.entity_id
_entity_poly.type
_entity_poly.pdbx_seq_one_letter_code
_entity_poly.pdbx_strand_id
1 'polypeptide(L)'
;MWRSMGTINQQAMDQLHFVTELAHRIKSTSDPACDEIENSSEFVSFFPDFVWTVRDFTLELEADGNSITSDEYLEIALKPKKGKPEEVKMFNLPRQCIRQFFPRKKCFIFDRPTHRKKLAQLEKLHDNELDPEFVGQVESFCSYIFNNSNVKTLQGGITVNGPRLENLVLTYVEAITSGDMPCMENAVLALAQIENSAAVKRALTYYEETMIKKVQFPTETLQDLLDIHATCEKEAIEIFIKYSFKDVDQRFQKELASQLEAKRDAFCDQNVNESAQRCRALIKDIFGPLEEEVKKGTFSKPGGYGHFLKENKELKQKYYQQPRKGIQAEVTLQEYLKSKEDVNDAILQADQSLSTKEKDIEVERLKSQAAQAAAKHLEEMQKKNEEMMKQQEKSHQEHIRQMTEKMEAERKQLIAEQEKALTLKLQEQKRLLKEGFESETQQLQHQIKNLENKLNHTKTRGCIIC
;
A
#
# COMPACT_ATOMS: atom_id res chain seq x y z
N MET A 1 -24.80 12.58 -7.86
CA MET A 1 -25.99 12.82 -8.70
C MET A 1 -26.91 13.80 -8.00
N TRP A 2 -27.35 14.85 -8.70
CA TRP A 2 -28.27 15.88 -8.21
C TRP A 2 -29.56 15.86 -9.03
N ARG A 3 -30.69 16.23 -8.42
CA ARG A 3 -31.99 16.17 -9.12
C ARG A 3 -32.80 17.45 -8.90
N SER A 4 -33.52 17.88 -9.95
CA SER A 4 -34.52 18.92 -9.88
C SER A 4 -35.83 18.49 -10.59
N MET A 5 -36.89 19.24 -10.38
CA MET A 5 -38.17 19.01 -11.06
C MET A 5 -38.46 20.14 -12.02
N GLY A 6 -38.95 19.83 -13.21
CA GLY A 6 -39.36 20.73 -14.24
C GLY A 6 -38.21 21.45 -14.94
N THR A 7 -37.40 22.17 -14.22
CA THR A 7 -36.28 22.95 -14.80
C THR A 7 -35.11 23.07 -13.82
N ILE A 8 -33.96 23.50 -14.32
CA ILE A 8 -32.84 23.91 -13.50
C ILE A 8 -33.05 25.39 -13.15
N ASN A 9 -33.63 25.62 -11.99
CA ASN A 9 -33.96 26.97 -11.50
C ASN A 9 -33.02 27.40 -10.34
N GLN A 10 -33.20 28.65 -9.86
CA GLN A 10 -32.38 29.15 -8.77
C GLN A 10 -32.56 28.39 -7.48
N GLN A 11 -33.78 27.94 -7.15
CA GLN A 11 -34.02 27.13 -5.95
C GLN A 11 -33.23 25.82 -5.94
N ALA A 12 -33.15 25.16 -7.10
CA ALA A 12 -32.32 23.93 -7.25
C ALA A 12 -30.83 24.24 -7.10
N MET A 13 -30.38 25.41 -7.57
CA MET A 13 -29.01 25.90 -7.38
C MET A 13 -28.71 26.22 -5.92
N ASP A 14 -29.62 26.92 -5.23
CA ASP A 14 -29.45 27.30 -3.83
C ASP A 14 -29.39 26.08 -2.90
N GLN A 15 -30.17 25.03 -3.20
CA GLN A 15 -30.09 23.77 -2.47
C GLN A 15 -28.72 23.08 -2.63
N LEU A 16 -28.08 23.21 -3.79
CA LEU A 16 -26.76 22.65 -4.04
C LEU A 16 -25.65 23.49 -3.39
N HIS A 17 -25.87 24.76 -3.14
CA HIS A 17 -24.89 25.65 -2.52
C HIS A 17 -24.42 25.13 -1.15
N PHE A 18 -25.30 24.51 -0.37
CA PHE A 18 -24.91 23.87 0.89
C PHE A 18 -23.81 22.81 0.72
N VAL A 19 -23.91 22.01 -0.33
CA VAL A 19 -22.89 20.99 -0.66
C VAL A 19 -21.57 21.65 -1.08
N THR A 20 -21.64 22.76 -1.82
CA THR A 20 -20.45 23.51 -2.24
C THR A 20 -19.78 24.23 -1.08
N GLU A 21 -20.56 24.76 -0.12
CA GLU A 21 -19.99 25.32 1.11
C GLU A 21 -19.31 24.24 1.99
N LEU A 22 -19.93 23.06 2.10
CA LEU A 22 -19.32 21.95 2.81
C LEU A 22 -18.01 21.53 2.15
N ALA A 23 -17.97 21.50 0.81
CA ALA A 23 -16.77 21.20 0.06
C ALA A 23 -15.65 22.22 0.29
N HIS A 24 -15.95 23.50 0.44
CA HIS A 24 -14.97 24.52 0.83
C HIS A 24 -14.40 24.34 2.23
N ARG A 25 -15.16 23.70 3.13
CA ARG A 25 -14.71 23.43 4.50
C ARG A 25 -13.86 22.18 4.62
N ILE A 26 -13.86 21.30 3.63
CA ILE A 26 -13.00 20.11 3.61
C ILE A 26 -11.62 20.55 3.11
N LYS A 27 -10.61 20.51 3.97
CA LYS A 27 -9.23 20.82 3.59
C LYS A 27 -8.58 19.60 2.90
N SER A 28 -7.76 19.87 1.90
CA SER A 28 -6.95 18.83 1.24
C SER A 28 -5.69 18.51 2.02
N THR A 29 -5.08 19.52 2.69
CA THR A 29 -3.84 19.40 3.45
C THR A 29 -4.00 19.85 4.90
N SER A 30 -3.16 19.33 5.78
CA SER A 30 -3.08 19.71 7.19
C SER A 30 -2.18 20.95 7.44
N ASP A 31 -1.45 21.40 6.45
CA ASP A 31 -0.52 22.53 6.58
C ASP A 31 -1.28 23.88 6.50
N PRO A 32 -1.29 24.67 7.58
CA PRO A 32 -1.93 25.98 7.59
C PRO A 32 -1.19 27.04 6.74
N ALA A 33 0.03 26.75 6.27
CA ALA A 33 0.82 27.67 5.45
C ALA A 33 0.61 27.49 3.93
N CYS A 34 -0.15 26.46 3.50
CA CYS A 34 -0.48 26.25 2.10
C CYS A 34 -1.49 27.29 1.61
N ASP A 35 -1.19 27.97 0.51
CA ASP A 35 -2.07 28.93 -0.13
C ASP A 35 -3.41 28.30 -0.53
N GLU A 36 -4.53 29.06 -0.35
CA GLU A 36 -5.88 28.60 -0.74
C GLU A 36 -5.98 28.13 -2.19
N ILE A 37 -5.08 28.61 -3.05
CA ILE A 37 -5.01 28.28 -4.48
C ILE A 37 -4.46 26.86 -4.69
N GLU A 38 -3.43 26.44 -3.97
CA GLU A 38 -2.87 25.08 -4.05
C GLU A 38 -3.84 24.05 -3.48
N ASN A 39 -4.42 24.33 -2.31
CA ASN A 39 -5.46 23.51 -1.72
C ASN A 39 -6.63 23.24 -2.67
N SER A 40 -7.06 24.27 -3.43
CA SER A 40 -8.20 24.14 -4.35
C SER A 40 -7.87 23.33 -5.61
N SER A 41 -6.59 23.25 -6.06
CA SER A 41 -6.20 22.46 -7.24
C SER A 41 -6.13 20.97 -6.94
N GLU A 42 -5.59 20.61 -5.81
CA GLU A 42 -5.61 19.20 -5.32
C GLU A 42 -7.05 18.72 -5.11
N PHE A 43 -7.91 19.59 -4.62
CA PHE A 43 -9.29 19.28 -4.31
C PHE A 43 -10.11 18.87 -5.54
N VAL A 44 -9.90 19.52 -6.68
CA VAL A 44 -10.62 19.23 -7.93
C VAL A 44 -10.35 17.78 -8.41
N SER A 45 -9.17 17.23 -8.16
CA SER A 45 -8.83 15.85 -8.56
C SER A 45 -9.66 14.79 -7.81
N PHE A 46 -10.21 15.12 -6.63
CA PHE A 46 -11.00 14.21 -5.80
C PHE A 46 -12.50 14.35 -5.97
N PHE A 47 -12.96 15.43 -6.65
CA PHE A 47 -14.38 15.60 -6.88
C PHE A 47 -14.90 14.58 -7.89
N PRO A 48 -16.07 13.99 -7.61
CA PRO A 48 -16.70 13.05 -8.53
C PRO A 48 -17.23 13.77 -9.77
N ASP A 49 -17.53 13.00 -10.80
CA ASP A 49 -18.31 13.49 -11.94
C ASP A 49 -19.67 13.96 -11.47
N PHE A 50 -20.11 15.07 -11.99
CA PHE A 50 -21.37 15.70 -11.63
C PHE A 50 -22.47 15.31 -12.64
N VAL A 51 -23.50 14.67 -12.15
CA VAL A 51 -24.67 14.31 -12.98
C VAL A 51 -25.89 15.04 -12.45
N TRP A 52 -26.48 15.88 -13.28
CA TRP A 52 -27.76 16.54 -13.00
C TRP A 52 -28.89 15.81 -13.69
N THR A 53 -29.92 15.44 -12.94
CA THR A 53 -31.14 14.84 -13.50
C THR A 53 -32.31 15.82 -13.33
N VAL A 54 -33.00 16.11 -14.40
CA VAL A 54 -34.22 16.92 -14.42
C VAL A 54 -35.41 16.02 -14.67
N ARG A 55 -36.36 15.99 -13.76
CA ARG A 55 -37.59 15.18 -13.87
C ARG A 55 -38.78 16.04 -14.26
N ASP A 56 -39.74 15.40 -14.90
CA ASP A 56 -40.97 16.03 -15.35
C ASP A 56 -40.66 17.33 -16.16
N PHE A 57 -39.71 17.23 -17.07
CA PHE A 57 -39.32 18.34 -17.94
C PHE A 57 -40.45 18.67 -18.90
N THR A 58 -40.77 19.93 -19.04
CA THR A 58 -41.92 20.41 -19.82
C THR A 58 -41.55 21.45 -20.85
N LEU A 59 -40.28 21.79 -20.96
CA LEU A 59 -39.77 22.76 -21.94
C LEU A 59 -39.23 22.01 -23.15
N GLU A 60 -39.19 22.66 -24.29
CA GLU A 60 -38.44 22.21 -25.44
C GLU A 60 -36.95 22.52 -25.25
N LEU A 61 -36.08 21.60 -25.68
CA LEU A 61 -34.63 21.79 -25.67
C LEU A 61 -34.23 22.66 -26.85
N GLU A 62 -34.50 23.96 -26.72
CA GLU A 62 -34.22 24.95 -27.73
C GLU A 62 -33.60 26.22 -27.10
N ALA A 63 -32.59 26.77 -27.76
CA ALA A 63 -31.98 28.05 -27.40
C ALA A 63 -31.69 28.85 -28.67
N ASP A 64 -32.11 30.12 -28.68
CA ASP A 64 -31.94 31.03 -29.80
C ASP A 64 -32.43 30.47 -31.15
N GLY A 65 -33.52 29.68 -31.13
CA GLY A 65 -34.12 29.06 -32.31
C GLY A 65 -33.43 27.81 -32.82
N ASN A 66 -32.47 27.25 -32.06
CA ASN A 66 -31.79 26.03 -32.38
C ASN A 66 -32.02 24.94 -31.31
N SER A 67 -32.17 23.70 -31.74
CA SER A 67 -32.23 22.55 -30.82
C SER A 67 -30.90 22.38 -30.11
N ILE A 68 -30.96 22.17 -28.79
CA ILE A 68 -29.81 21.97 -27.92
C ILE A 68 -29.88 20.63 -27.23
N THR A 69 -28.72 20.10 -26.80
CA THR A 69 -28.62 18.91 -25.99
C THR A 69 -28.93 19.19 -24.51
N SER A 70 -29.24 18.14 -23.73
CA SER A 70 -29.41 18.27 -22.29
C SER A 70 -28.14 18.80 -21.58
N ASP A 71 -26.96 18.47 -22.07
CA ASP A 71 -25.70 18.98 -21.54
C ASP A 71 -25.55 20.49 -21.83
N GLU A 72 -25.88 20.95 -23.02
CA GLU A 72 -25.87 22.36 -23.37
C GLU A 72 -26.91 23.14 -22.54
N TYR A 73 -28.07 22.54 -22.28
CA TYR A 73 -29.05 23.14 -21.36
C TYR A 73 -28.47 23.32 -19.94
N LEU A 74 -27.75 22.32 -19.40
CA LEU A 74 -27.06 22.46 -18.13
C LEU A 74 -26.03 23.58 -18.17
N GLU A 75 -25.20 23.65 -19.20
CA GLU A 75 -24.19 24.70 -19.34
C GLU A 75 -24.80 26.08 -19.44
N ILE A 76 -25.94 26.25 -20.13
CA ILE A 76 -26.70 27.51 -20.17
C ILE A 76 -27.22 27.85 -18.78
N ALA A 77 -27.77 26.88 -18.04
CA ALA A 77 -28.29 27.10 -16.69
C ALA A 77 -27.18 27.48 -15.69
N LEU A 78 -25.95 27.00 -15.92
CA LEU A 78 -24.77 27.33 -15.12
C LEU A 78 -24.06 28.63 -15.53
N LYS A 79 -24.46 29.29 -16.59
CA LYS A 79 -23.87 30.59 -16.97
C LYS A 79 -24.14 31.64 -15.89
N PRO A 80 -23.11 32.38 -15.45
CA PRO A 80 -23.31 33.51 -14.54
C PRO A 80 -24.22 34.57 -15.14
N LYS A 81 -25.14 35.09 -14.36
CA LYS A 81 -25.97 36.22 -14.78
C LYS A 81 -25.17 37.51 -14.78
N LYS A 82 -25.46 38.35 -15.76
CA LYS A 82 -24.89 39.69 -15.88
C LYS A 82 -25.68 40.65 -14.98
N GLY A 83 -25.00 41.52 -14.27
CA GLY A 83 -25.59 42.52 -13.39
C GLY A 83 -24.53 43.18 -12.51
N LYS A 84 -24.96 44.10 -11.64
CA LYS A 84 -24.04 44.72 -10.68
C LYS A 84 -23.46 43.62 -9.76
N PRO A 85 -22.15 43.68 -9.44
CA PRO A 85 -21.50 42.61 -8.70
C PRO A 85 -22.20 42.18 -7.41
N GLU A 86 -22.73 43.15 -6.67
CA GLU A 86 -23.43 42.91 -5.39
C GLU A 86 -24.78 42.21 -5.55
N GLU A 87 -25.55 42.58 -6.59
CA GLU A 87 -26.89 42.04 -6.84
C GLU A 87 -26.85 40.59 -7.37
N VAL A 88 -25.83 40.24 -8.11
CA VAL A 88 -25.72 38.94 -8.76
C VAL A 88 -24.76 37.97 -8.05
N LYS A 89 -24.01 38.43 -7.04
CA LYS A 89 -23.01 37.63 -6.34
C LYS A 89 -23.62 36.36 -5.76
N MET A 90 -24.65 36.48 -4.97
CA MET A 90 -25.33 35.36 -4.33
C MET A 90 -25.96 34.39 -5.37
N PHE A 91 -26.48 34.98 -6.46
CA PHE A 91 -27.06 34.22 -7.56
C PHE A 91 -26.01 33.42 -8.34
N ASN A 92 -24.83 34.00 -8.54
CA ASN A 92 -23.76 33.38 -9.33
C ASN A 92 -22.87 32.42 -8.52
N LEU A 93 -22.81 32.56 -7.21
CA LEU A 93 -21.94 31.77 -6.36
C LEU A 93 -22.14 30.27 -6.52
N PRO A 94 -23.34 29.67 -6.48
CA PRO A 94 -23.56 28.26 -6.70
C PRO A 94 -23.10 27.82 -8.10
N ARG A 95 -23.32 28.61 -9.11
CA ARG A 95 -22.93 28.34 -10.50
C ARG A 95 -21.42 28.27 -10.66
N GLN A 96 -20.72 29.22 -10.07
CA GLN A 96 -19.25 29.28 -10.07
C GLN A 96 -18.69 28.09 -9.32
N CYS A 97 -19.22 27.73 -8.15
CA CYS A 97 -18.80 26.58 -7.38
C CYS A 97 -18.97 25.27 -8.16
N ILE A 98 -20.15 25.05 -8.78
CA ILE A 98 -20.38 23.83 -9.58
C ILE A 98 -19.38 23.77 -10.75
N ARG A 99 -19.12 24.87 -11.42
CA ARG A 99 -18.20 24.94 -12.55
C ARG A 99 -16.75 24.76 -12.14
N GLN A 100 -16.38 25.24 -10.97
CA GLN A 100 -15.02 25.15 -10.43
C GLN A 100 -14.69 23.74 -9.91
N PHE A 101 -15.61 23.14 -9.15
CA PHE A 101 -15.33 21.88 -8.48
C PHE A 101 -15.66 20.64 -9.32
N PHE A 102 -16.55 20.74 -10.30
CA PHE A 102 -16.96 19.61 -11.12
C PHE A 102 -16.59 19.86 -12.59
N PRO A 103 -15.35 19.53 -13.01
CA PRO A 103 -14.91 19.74 -14.39
C PRO A 103 -15.69 18.89 -15.38
N ARG A 104 -16.15 17.71 -14.99
CA ARG A 104 -16.98 16.83 -15.82
C ARG A 104 -18.41 16.87 -15.33
N LYS A 105 -19.31 17.35 -16.20
CA LYS A 105 -20.74 17.51 -15.92
C LYS A 105 -21.55 16.83 -16.99
N LYS A 106 -22.65 16.19 -16.60
CA LYS A 106 -23.61 15.53 -17.49
C LYS A 106 -25.02 15.85 -17.05
N CYS A 107 -25.91 16.05 -18.00
CA CYS A 107 -27.33 16.30 -17.72
C CYS A 107 -28.19 15.21 -18.35
N PHE A 108 -29.16 14.73 -17.59
CA PHE A 108 -30.20 13.85 -18.08
C PHE A 108 -31.56 14.46 -17.79
N ILE A 109 -32.39 14.43 -18.81
CA ILE A 109 -33.76 14.93 -18.76
C ILE A 109 -34.69 13.73 -18.85
N PHE A 110 -35.68 13.72 -17.96
CA PHE A 110 -36.66 12.66 -17.89
C PHE A 110 -38.06 13.24 -18.03
N ASP A 111 -38.78 12.74 -18.96
CA ASP A 111 -40.23 12.98 -19.11
C ASP A 111 -41.00 12.29 -17.97
N ARG A 112 -42.30 12.44 -17.97
CA ARG A 112 -43.13 11.72 -17.02
C ARG A 112 -43.19 10.25 -17.39
N PRO A 113 -42.99 9.37 -16.42
CA PRO A 113 -42.97 7.92 -16.69
C PRO A 113 -44.28 7.37 -17.24
N THR A 114 -45.38 8.07 -17.01
CA THR A 114 -46.71 7.65 -17.53
C THR A 114 -47.74 8.79 -17.34
N HIS A 115 -48.92 8.59 -17.91
CA HIS A 115 -50.03 9.52 -17.78
C HIS A 115 -50.45 9.71 -16.30
N ARG A 116 -50.86 10.94 -15.93
CA ARG A 116 -51.21 11.37 -14.56
C ARG A 116 -52.11 10.41 -13.80
N LYS A 117 -53.08 9.74 -14.47
CA LYS A 117 -54.02 8.79 -13.85
C LYS A 117 -53.34 7.51 -13.34
N LYS A 118 -52.22 7.10 -13.94
CA LYS A 118 -51.49 5.88 -13.58
C LYS A 118 -50.35 6.15 -12.59
N LEU A 119 -49.96 7.42 -12.35
CA LEU A 119 -48.86 7.78 -11.45
C LEU A 119 -49.04 7.26 -10.02
N ALA A 120 -50.27 7.17 -9.52
CA ALA A 120 -50.54 6.63 -8.18
C ALA A 120 -50.27 5.12 -8.06
N GLN A 121 -50.11 4.42 -9.18
CA GLN A 121 -49.84 2.97 -9.24
C GLN A 121 -48.51 2.68 -9.92
N LEU A 122 -47.57 3.64 -9.97
CA LEU A 122 -46.33 3.55 -10.72
C LEU A 122 -45.51 2.29 -10.37
N GLU A 123 -45.47 1.92 -9.10
CA GLU A 123 -44.76 0.72 -8.60
C GLU A 123 -45.34 -0.61 -9.08
N LYS A 124 -46.55 -0.58 -9.63
CA LYS A 124 -47.25 -1.78 -10.13
C LYS A 124 -47.25 -1.88 -11.66
N LEU A 125 -46.77 -0.87 -12.33
CA LEU A 125 -46.74 -0.81 -13.79
C LEU A 125 -45.55 -1.63 -14.31
N HIS A 126 -45.77 -2.32 -15.42
CA HIS A 126 -44.71 -2.96 -16.18
C HIS A 126 -44.07 -1.97 -17.15
N ASP A 127 -42.86 -2.25 -17.63
CA ASP A 127 -42.12 -1.37 -18.53
C ASP A 127 -42.89 -1.01 -19.81
N ASN A 128 -43.70 -1.93 -20.33
CA ASN A 128 -44.55 -1.68 -21.49
C ASN A 128 -45.77 -0.77 -21.24
N GLU A 129 -46.02 -0.38 -19.98
CA GLU A 129 -47.06 0.57 -19.58
C GLU A 129 -46.49 1.96 -19.27
N LEU A 130 -45.18 2.08 -19.31
CA LEU A 130 -44.46 3.34 -19.17
C LEU A 130 -44.40 4.05 -20.54
N ASP A 131 -44.13 5.35 -20.48
CA ASP A 131 -43.89 6.14 -21.68
C ASP A 131 -42.58 5.68 -22.35
N PRO A 132 -42.61 5.35 -23.67
CA PRO A 132 -41.43 4.87 -24.38
C PRO A 132 -40.24 5.86 -24.34
N GLU A 133 -40.52 7.16 -24.40
CA GLU A 133 -39.45 8.20 -24.27
C GLU A 133 -38.80 8.13 -22.90
N PHE A 134 -39.58 8.01 -21.83
CA PHE A 134 -39.06 7.86 -20.49
C PHE A 134 -38.20 6.60 -20.35
N VAL A 135 -38.66 5.47 -20.90
CA VAL A 135 -37.89 4.19 -20.88
C VAL A 135 -36.55 4.38 -21.57
N GLY A 136 -36.53 4.93 -22.79
CA GLY A 136 -35.28 5.23 -23.51
C GLY A 136 -34.32 6.18 -22.79
N GLN A 137 -34.85 7.20 -22.12
CA GLN A 137 -34.08 8.11 -21.28
C GLN A 137 -33.49 7.42 -20.08
N VAL A 138 -34.22 6.51 -19.42
CA VAL A 138 -33.72 5.69 -18.30
C VAL A 138 -32.63 4.73 -18.76
N GLU A 139 -32.81 4.05 -19.88
CA GLU A 139 -31.80 3.14 -20.46
C GLU A 139 -30.50 3.89 -20.77
N SER A 140 -30.62 5.08 -21.41
CA SER A 140 -29.48 5.95 -21.71
C SER A 140 -28.75 6.38 -20.43
N PHE A 141 -29.49 6.80 -19.41
CA PHE A 141 -28.94 7.17 -18.13
C PHE A 141 -28.21 6.01 -17.43
N CYS A 142 -28.86 4.86 -17.32
CA CYS A 142 -28.28 3.67 -16.71
C CYS A 142 -27.00 3.23 -17.45
N SER A 143 -27.07 3.18 -18.78
CA SER A 143 -25.91 2.86 -19.62
C SER A 143 -24.76 3.82 -19.38
N TYR A 144 -25.03 5.14 -19.33
CA TYR A 144 -24.01 6.12 -19.02
C TYR A 144 -23.39 5.91 -17.65
N ILE A 145 -24.18 5.73 -16.60
CA ILE A 145 -23.69 5.56 -15.24
C ILE A 145 -22.81 4.32 -15.14
N PHE A 146 -23.27 3.18 -15.64
CA PHE A 146 -22.50 1.93 -15.55
C PHE A 146 -21.22 1.96 -16.39
N ASN A 147 -21.25 2.59 -17.57
CA ASN A 147 -20.09 2.61 -18.46
C ASN A 147 -19.05 3.70 -18.10
N ASN A 148 -19.47 4.77 -17.41
CA ASN A 148 -18.60 5.92 -17.10
C ASN A 148 -18.28 6.07 -15.60
N SER A 149 -18.82 5.21 -14.73
CA SER A 149 -18.47 5.22 -13.31
C SER A 149 -17.07 4.66 -13.11
N ASN A 150 -16.15 5.52 -12.72
CA ASN A 150 -14.79 5.13 -12.41
C ASN A 150 -14.69 4.57 -10.98
N VAL A 151 -13.77 3.65 -10.78
CA VAL A 151 -13.40 3.19 -9.44
C VAL A 151 -12.81 4.37 -8.68
N LYS A 152 -13.27 4.60 -7.44
CA LYS A 152 -12.73 5.66 -6.58
C LYS A 152 -11.30 5.37 -6.22
N THR A 153 -10.46 6.37 -6.35
CA THR A 153 -9.05 6.31 -5.96
C THR A 153 -8.73 7.46 -4.99
N LEU A 154 -7.82 7.19 -4.07
CA LEU A 154 -7.18 8.20 -3.23
C LEU A 154 -5.95 8.76 -3.92
N GLN A 155 -5.37 9.81 -3.35
CA GLN A 155 -4.09 10.36 -3.76
C GLN A 155 -3.02 9.26 -3.83
N GLY A 156 -2.29 9.16 -4.95
CA GLY A 156 -1.38 8.05 -5.23
C GLY A 156 -2.01 6.87 -5.99
N GLY A 157 -3.23 7.01 -6.54
CA GLY A 157 -3.87 5.98 -7.37
C GLY A 157 -4.44 4.79 -6.61
N ILE A 158 -4.58 4.89 -5.30
CA ILE A 158 -5.01 3.81 -4.43
C ILE A 158 -6.51 3.59 -4.56
N THR A 159 -6.92 2.43 -5.02
CA THR A 159 -8.32 2.05 -5.14
C THR A 159 -9.01 2.00 -3.78
N VAL A 160 -10.15 2.71 -3.65
CA VAL A 160 -11.01 2.67 -2.47
C VAL A 160 -11.90 1.44 -2.54
N ASN A 161 -11.59 0.45 -1.71
CA ASN A 161 -12.44 -0.72 -1.48
C ASN A 161 -13.36 -0.51 -0.26
N GLY A 162 -14.20 -1.51 0.07
CA GLY A 162 -15.16 -1.41 1.18
C GLY A 162 -14.52 -1.00 2.53
N PRO A 163 -13.49 -1.72 3.02
CA PRO A 163 -12.82 -1.37 4.27
C PRO A 163 -12.18 0.03 4.26
N ARG A 164 -11.61 0.46 3.13
CA ARG A 164 -11.06 1.80 2.99
C ARG A 164 -12.13 2.88 3.02
N LEU A 165 -13.26 2.63 2.36
CA LEU A 165 -14.41 3.53 2.42
C LEU A 165 -14.95 3.67 3.84
N GLU A 166 -15.07 2.56 4.57
CA GLU A 166 -15.50 2.54 5.97
C GLU A 166 -14.60 3.44 6.83
N ASN A 167 -13.29 3.24 6.77
CA ASN A 167 -12.34 4.06 7.52
C ASN A 167 -12.42 5.55 7.17
N LEU A 168 -12.56 5.88 5.88
CA LEU A 168 -12.74 7.27 5.46
C LEU A 168 -14.02 7.87 6.01
N VAL A 169 -15.13 7.15 5.94
CA VAL A 169 -16.44 7.61 6.47
C VAL A 169 -16.34 7.84 7.97
N LEU A 170 -15.78 6.89 8.73
CA LEU A 170 -15.61 7.03 10.18
C LEU A 170 -14.76 8.26 10.53
N THR A 171 -13.62 8.44 9.86
CA THR A 171 -12.73 9.59 10.10
C THR A 171 -13.44 10.92 9.83
N TYR A 172 -14.22 11.00 8.74
CA TYR A 172 -14.97 12.22 8.43
C TYR A 172 -16.12 12.47 9.40
N VAL A 173 -16.85 11.43 9.78
CA VAL A 173 -17.96 11.55 10.75
C VAL A 173 -17.42 12.00 12.11
N GLU A 174 -16.31 11.44 12.57
CA GLU A 174 -15.65 11.84 13.82
C GLU A 174 -15.20 13.31 13.77
N ALA A 175 -14.51 13.73 12.71
CA ALA A 175 -14.09 15.12 12.53
C ALA A 175 -15.27 16.10 12.52
N ILE A 176 -16.34 15.77 11.81
CA ILE A 176 -17.56 16.62 11.75
C ILE A 176 -18.24 16.66 13.13
N THR A 177 -18.28 15.54 13.86
CA THR A 177 -18.94 15.44 15.18
C THR A 177 -18.15 16.18 16.26
N SER A 178 -16.81 16.15 16.19
CA SER A 178 -15.95 16.92 17.12
C SER A 178 -15.92 18.42 16.84
N GLY A 179 -16.48 18.84 15.69
CA GLY A 179 -16.45 20.22 15.24
C GLY A 179 -15.16 20.62 14.52
N ASP A 180 -14.30 19.65 14.27
CA ASP A 180 -13.08 19.85 13.50
C ASP A 180 -13.39 19.92 11.99
N MET A 181 -12.51 20.60 11.24
CA MET A 181 -12.63 20.57 9.78
C MET A 181 -12.07 19.24 9.25
N PRO A 182 -12.86 18.45 8.51
CA PRO A 182 -12.36 17.24 7.88
C PRO A 182 -11.19 17.58 6.94
N CYS A 183 -10.07 16.86 7.12
CA CYS A 183 -8.90 16.99 6.26
C CYS A 183 -8.68 15.67 5.52
N MET A 184 -8.64 15.73 4.19
CA MET A 184 -8.43 14.55 3.33
C MET A 184 -7.05 13.92 3.61
N GLU A 185 -6.03 14.72 3.76
CA GLU A 185 -4.67 14.25 4.05
C GLU A 185 -4.62 13.47 5.35
N ASN A 186 -5.22 13.99 6.43
CA ASN A 186 -5.27 13.29 7.71
C ASN A 186 -6.01 11.96 7.61
N ALA A 187 -7.13 11.91 6.88
CA ALA A 187 -7.88 10.68 6.65
C ALA A 187 -7.06 9.66 5.85
N VAL A 188 -6.32 10.10 4.84
CA VAL A 188 -5.43 9.25 4.03
C VAL A 188 -4.22 8.78 4.84
N LEU A 189 -3.64 9.60 5.69
CA LEU A 189 -2.53 9.20 6.58
C LEU A 189 -2.99 8.19 7.64
N ALA A 190 -4.17 8.40 8.25
CA ALA A 190 -4.74 7.42 9.19
C ALA A 190 -4.99 6.07 8.49
N LEU A 191 -5.56 6.08 7.29
CA LEU A 191 -5.74 4.89 6.48
C LEU A 191 -4.41 4.23 6.14
N ALA A 192 -3.39 5.01 5.77
CA ALA A 192 -2.06 4.50 5.46
C ALA A 192 -1.44 3.76 6.65
N GLN A 193 -1.59 4.27 7.86
CA GLN A 193 -1.12 3.60 9.08
C GLN A 193 -1.79 2.24 9.29
N ILE A 194 -3.11 2.16 9.12
CA ILE A 194 -3.86 0.92 9.26
C ILE A 194 -3.45 -0.12 8.21
N GLU A 195 -3.43 0.30 6.95
CA GLU A 195 -3.11 -0.59 5.82
C GLU A 195 -1.63 -1.05 5.86
N ASN A 196 -0.69 -0.16 6.18
CA ASN A 196 0.72 -0.51 6.27
C ASN A 196 0.97 -1.46 7.45
N SER A 197 0.33 -1.25 8.60
CA SER A 197 0.40 -2.20 9.71
C SER A 197 -0.17 -3.57 9.33
N ALA A 198 -1.29 -3.60 8.60
CA ALA A 198 -1.87 -4.84 8.09
C ALA A 198 -0.96 -5.49 7.02
N ALA A 199 -0.30 -4.70 6.17
CA ALA A 199 0.65 -5.20 5.17
C ALA A 199 1.87 -5.84 5.81
N VAL A 200 2.44 -5.23 6.88
CA VAL A 200 3.53 -5.82 7.68
C VAL A 200 3.10 -7.17 8.24
N LYS A 201 1.93 -7.25 8.89
CA LYS A 201 1.43 -8.50 9.45
C LYS A 201 1.26 -9.59 8.40
N ARG A 202 0.68 -9.26 7.23
CA ARG A 202 0.51 -10.22 6.13
C ARG A 202 1.83 -10.74 5.60
N ALA A 203 2.81 -9.85 5.42
CA ALA A 203 4.15 -10.20 4.95
C ALA A 203 4.85 -11.14 5.93
N LEU A 204 4.78 -10.85 7.22
CA LEU A 204 5.37 -11.69 8.27
C LEU A 204 4.70 -13.05 8.39
N THR A 205 3.37 -13.09 8.37
CA THR A 205 2.63 -14.36 8.41
C THR A 205 3.00 -15.24 7.22
N TYR A 206 3.05 -14.66 6.03
CA TYR A 206 3.48 -15.39 4.83
C TYR A 206 4.90 -15.92 4.95
N TYR A 207 5.83 -15.08 5.42
CA TYR A 207 7.23 -15.47 5.65
C TYR A 207 7.32 -16.67 6.60
N GLU A 208 6.68 -16.57 7.77
CA GLU A 208 6.70 -17.66 8.77
C GLU A 208 6.13 -18.96 8.23
N GLU A 209 4.95 -18.92 7.62
CA GLU A 209 4.31 -20.10 7.04
C GLU A 209 5.17 -20.74 5.94
N THR A 210 5.81 -19.91 5.12
CA THR A 210 6.63 -20.39 4.01
C THR A 210 7.95 -20.95 4.51
N MET A 211 8.58 -20.31 5.50
CA MET A 211 9.78 -20.85 6.17
C MET A 211 9.50 -22.21 6.81
N ILE A 212 8.42 -22.32 7.59
CA ILE A 212 8.02 -23.59 8.24
C ILE A 212 7.80 -24.70 7.20
N LYS A 213 7.24 -24.38 6.05
CA LYS A 213 6.99 -25.35 4.97
C LYS A 213 8.26 -25.77 4.22
N LYS A 214 9.17 -24.81 3.96
CA LYS A 214 10.36 -25.05 3.13
C LYS A 214 11.56 -25.59 3.93
N VAL A 215 11.71 -25.19 5.20
CA VAL A 215 12.85 -25.58 6.03
C VAL A 215 12.64 -26.96 6.64
N GLN A 216 13.61 -27.84 6.45
CA GLN A 216 13.69 -29.14 7.13
C GLN A 216 14.87 -29.12 8.10
N PHE A 217 14.59 -29.00 9.38
CA PHE A 217 15.61 -28.97 10.41
C PHE A 217 16.18 -30.36 10.74
N PRO A 218 17.47 -30.42 11.11
CA PRO A 218 18.48 -29.41 10.86
C PRO A 218 18.88 -29.35 9.38
N THR A 219 19.25 -28.18 8.87
CA THR A 219 19.88 -28.05 7.55
C THR A 219 21.34 -28.51 7.60
N GLU A 220 21.87 -29.02 6.49
CA GLU A 220 23.28 -29.46 6.44
C GLU A 220 24.25 -28.30 6.65
N THR A 221 23.95 -27.16 6.02
CA THR A 221 24.76 -25.96 6.14
C THR A 221 23.89 -24.78 6.60
N LEU A 222 24.52 -23.76 7.15
CA LEU A 222 23.87 -22.50 7.43
C LEU A 222 23.40 -21.82 6.11
N GLN A 223 24.15 -21.98 5.03
CA GLN A 223 23.83 -21.40 3.73
C GLN A 223 22.51 -21.92 3.20
N ASP A 224 22.23 -23.22 3.34
CA ASP A 224 20.94 -23.79 2.91
C ASP A 224 19.74 -23.10 3.59
N LEU A 225 19.88 -22.79 4.89
CA LEU A 225 18.84 -22.05 5.62
C LEU A 225 18.72 -20.60 5.14
N LEU A 226 19.86 -19.93 4.91
CA LEU A 226 19.90 -18.54 4.47
C LEU A 226 19.38 -18.37 3.04
N ASP A 227 19.58 -19.33 2.15
CA ASP A 227 19.04 -19.29 0.79
C ASP A 227 17.51 -19.43 0.78
N ILE A 228 16.97 -20.30 1.64
CA ILE A 228 15.52 -20.41 1.84
C ILE A 228 14.97 -19.11 2.44
N HIS A 229 15.64 -18.56 3.46
CA HIS A 229 15.29 -17.28 4.07
C HIS A 229 15.24 -16.17 3.02
N ALA A 230 16.30 -15.99 2.23
CA ALA A 230 16.36 -14.93 1.21
C ALA A 230 15.22 -15.02 0.19
N THR A 231 14.85 -16.25 -0.20
CA THR A 231 13.70 -16.46 -1.07
C THR A 231 12.38 -16.05 -0.41
N CYS A 232 12.16 -16.49 0.82
CA CYS A 232 10.94 -16.18 1.58
C CYS A 232 10.85 -14.70 1.95
N GLU A 233 11.97 -14.06 2.26
CA GLU A 233 12.06 -12.64 2.54
C GLU A 233 11.65 -11.81 1.32
N LYS A 234 12.20 -12.15 0.15
CA LYS A 234 11.85 -11.48 -1.11
C LYS A 234 10.34 -11.55 -1.40
N GLU A 235 9.76 -12.76 -1.29
CA GLU A 235 8.34 -12.97 -1.48
C GLU A 235 7.49 -12.17 -0.46
N ALA A 236 7.93 -12.11 0.80
CA ALA A 236 7.27 -11.31 1.84
C ALA A 236 7.33 -9.80 1.57
N ILE A 237 8.47 -9.30 1.10
CA ILE A 237 8.65 -7.91 0.68
C ILE A 237 7.71 -7.56 -0.48
N GLU A 238 7.58 -8.43 -1.47
CA GLU A 238 6.64 -8.23 -2.59
C GLU A 238 5.19 -8.12 -2.10
N ILE A 239 4.80 -8.93 -1.11
CA ILE A 239 3.48 -8.81 -0.46
C ILE A 239 3.32 -7.47 0.23
N PHE A 240 4.31 -7.03 1.02
CA PHE A 240 4.27 -5.72 1.67
C PHE A 240 4.15 -4.60 0.64
N ILE A 241 4.98 -4.60 -0.41
CA ILE A 241 4.94 -3.60 -1.49
C ILE A 241 3.57 -3.53 -2.15
N LYS A 242 2.93 -4.67 -2.37
CA LYS A 242 1.61 -4.74 -3.00
C LYS A 242 0.50 -4.07 -2.17
N TYR A 243 0.57 -4.16 -0.84
CA TYR A 243 -0.51 -3.72 0.04
C TYR A 243 -0.19 -2.44 0.84
N SER A 244 1.06 -2.02 0.91
CA SER A 244 1.47 -0.79 1.58
C SER A 244 1.30 0.45 0.71
N PHE A 245 1.10 1.61 1.32
CA PHE A 245 1.10 2.90 0.63
C PHE A 245 1.40 4.07 1.56
N LYS A 246 1.93 5.16 1.02
CA LYS A 246 2.25 6.41 1.75
C LYS A 246 3.05 6.19 3.05
N ASP A 247 4.01 5.29 3.04
CA ASP A 247 4.98 5.14 4.13
C ASP A 247 6.15 6.13 3.93
N VAL A 248 5.84 7.42 4.01
CA VAL A 248 6.77 8.52 3.66
C VAL A 248 8.03 8.47 4.53
N ASP A 249 7.86 8.21 5.82
CA ASP A 249 8.95 8.13 6.80
C ASP A 249 9.64 6.76 6.82
N GLN A 250 9.23 5.85 5.95
CA GLN A 250 9.74 4.47 5.88
C GLN A 250 9.62 3.71 7.22
N ARG A 251 8.65 4.08 8.04
CA ARG A 251 8.47 3.50 9.38
C ARG A 251 8.09 2.04 9.31
N PHE A 252 7.08 1.70 8.51
CA PHE A 252 6.60 0.33 8.37
C PHE A 252 7.57 -0.54 7.58
N GLN A 253 8.30 0.05 6.66
CA GLN A 253 9.41 -0.62 5.97
C GLN A 253 10.50 -1.05 6.95
N LYS A 254 10.96 -0.15 7.82
CA LYS A 254 11.96 -0.43 8.87
C LYS A 254 11.43 -1.44 9.87
N GLU A 255 10.16 -1.35 10.23
CA GLU A 255 9.49 -2.30 11.11
C GLU A 255 9.48 -3.70 10.51
N LEU A 256 9.09 -3.84 9.24
CA LEU A 256 9.12 -5.13 8.53
C LEU A 256 10.54 -5.70 8.47
N ALA A 257 11.54 -4.90 8.09
CA ALA A 257 12.93 -5.33 8.02
C ALA A 257 13.43 -5.85 9.36
N SER A 258 13.22 -5.10 10.44
CA SER A 258 13.62 -5.52 11.79
C SER A 258 12.93 -6.80 12.26
N GLN A 259 11.64 -6.97 11.93
CA GLN A 259 10.91 -8.17 12.31
C GLN A 259 11.34 -9.40 11.47
N LEU A 260 11.63 -9.24 10.18
CA LEU A 260 12.19 -10.31 9.34
C LEU A 260 13.57 -10.75 9.83
N GLU A 261 14.44 -9.80 10.24
CA GLU A 261 15.72 -10.11 10.88
C GLU A 261 15.54 -10.93 12.15
N ALA A 262 14.72 -10.48 13.06
CA ALA A 262 14.46 -11.18 14.31
C ALA A 262 13.91 -12.61 14.07
N LYS A 263 13.04 -12.77 13.07
CA LYS A 263 12.54 -14.09 12.67
C LYS A 263 13.62 -14.97 12.05
N ARG A 264 14.47 -14.44 11.19
CA ARG A 264 15.63 -15.14 10.64
C ARG A 264 16.51 -15.67 11.76
N ASP A 265 16.86 -14.83 12.73
CA ASP A 265 17.70 -15.20 13.85
C ASP A 265 17.07 -16.30 14.69
N ALA A 266 15.75 -16.23 14.93
CA ALA A 266 15.01 -17.30 15.61
C ALA A 266 15.07 -18.65 14.85
N PHE A 267 14.96 -18.63 13.52
CA PHE A 267 15.13 -19.84 12.69
C PHE A 267 16.57 -20.36 12.72
N CYS A 268 17.57 -19.48 12.75
CA CYS A 268 18.98 -19.87 12.91
C CYS A 268 19.21 -20.53 14.27
N ASP A 269 18.69 -19.96 15.35
CA ASP A 269 18.80 -20.54 16.70
C ASP A 269 18.10 -21.90 16.79
N GLN A 270 16.92 -22.02 16.19
CA GLN A 270 16.22 -23.30 16.11
C GLN A 270 17.06 -24.33 15.36
N ASN A 271 17.66 -23.97 14.24
CA ASN A 271 18.52 -24.87 13.45
C ASN A 271 19.75 -25.35 14.25
N VAL A 272 20.38 -24.43 15.00
CA VAL A 272 21.46 -24.77 15.94
C VAL A 272 21.00 -25.81 16.97
N ASN A 273 19.87 -25.54 17.61
CA ASN A 273 19.34 -26.43 18.67
C ASN A 273 18.95 -27.80 18.14
N GLU A 274 18.24 -27.87 17.01
CA GLU A 274 17.86 -29.15 16.37
C GLU A 274 19.09 -29.94 15.92
N SER A 275 20.10 -29.25 15.38
CA SER A 275 21.38 -29.90 15.02
C SER A 275 22.06 -30.45 16.24
N ALA A 276 22.16 -29.69 17.34
CA ALA A 276 22.80 -30.16 18.57
C ALA A 276 22.05 -31.33 19.19
N GLN A 277 20.73 -31.31 19.24
CA GLN A 277 19.91 -32.42 19.76
C GLN A 277 20.10 -33.68 18.93
N ARG A 278 20.05 -33.56 17.61
CA ARG A 278 20.28 -34.71 16.70
C ARG A 278 21.66 -35.26 16.86
N CYS A 279 22.71 -34.44 16.95
CA CYS A 279 24.07 -34.85 17.14
C CYS A 279 24.28 -35.61 18.48
N ARG A 280 23.68 -35.07 19.58
CA ARG A 280 23.73 -35.74 20.90
C ARG A 280 23.06 -37.11 20.86
N ALA A 281 21.89 -37.22 20.18
CA ALA A 281 21.23 -38.52 20.00
C ALA A 281 22.09 -39.50 19.21
N LEU A 282 22.67 -39.08 18.08
CA LEU A 282 23.58 -39.92 17.29
C LEU A 282 24.82 -40.34 18.06
N ILE A 283 25.42 -39.46 18.83
CA ILE A 283 26.58 -39.78 19.70
C ILE A 283 26.20 -40.82 20.73
N LYS A 284 25.06 -40.67 21.37
CA LYS A 284 24.55 -41.64 22.36
C LYS A 284 24.35 -43.02 21.73
N ASP A 285 23.76 -43.07 20.54
CA ASP A 285 23.48 -44.32 19.85
C ASP A 285 24.79 -45.02 19.36
N ILE A 286 25.73 -44.21 18.83
CA ILE A 286 26.97 -44.74 18.24
C ILE A 286 28.00 -45.10 19.30
N PHE A 287 28.21 -44.24 20.32
CA PHE A 287 29.23 -44.42 21.35
C PHE A 287 28.71 -45.14 22.62
N GLY A 288 27.38 -45.25 22.78
CA GLY A 288 26.77 -45.93 23.93
C GLY A 288 27.26 -47.32 24.18
N PRO A 289 27.39 -48.21 23.16
CA PRO A 289 27.95 -49.53 23.34
C PRO A 289 29.38 -49.50 23.89
N LEU A 290 30.25 -48.62 23.38
CA LEU A 290 31.62 -48.45 23.87
C LEU A 290 31.65 -48.00 25.33
N GLU A 291 30.76 -47.05 25.71
CA GLU A 291 30.64 -46.61 27.11
C GLU A 291 30.23 -47.76 28.06
N GLU A 292 29.36 -48.65 27.62
CA GLU A 292 28.97 -49.81 28.41
C GLU A 292 30.11 -50.81 28.54
N GLU A 293 30.92 -51.00 27.51
CA GLU A 293 32.12 -51.84 27.58
C GLU A 293 33.20 -51.25 28.49
N VAL A 294 33.38 -49.91 28.46
CA VAL A 294 34.25 -49.21 29.40
C VAL A 294 33.77 -49.42 30.85
N LYS A 295 32.48 -49.29 31.14
CA LYS A 295 31.92 -49.52 32.47
C LYS A 295 32.10 -50.98 32.94
N LYS A 296 32.06 -51.97 32.04
CA LYS A 296 32.32 -53.39 32.34
C LYS A 296 33.78 -53.69 32.55
N GLY A 297 34.69 -52.73 32.36
CA GLY A 297 36.15 -52.95 32.54
C GLY A 297 36.79 -53.72 31.41
N THR A 298 36.16 -53.85 30.24
CA THR A 298 36.68 -54.69 29.11
C THR A 298 38.05 -54.20 28.65
N PHE A 299 38.36 -52.92 28.80
CA PHE A 299 39.65 -52.34 28.40
C PHE A 299 40.68 -52.26 29.52
N SER A 300 40.38 -52.73 30.74
CA SER A 300 41.29 -52.73 31.90
C SER A 300 42.17 -54.02 31.88
N LYS A 301 42.84 -54.26 30.77
CA LYS A 301 43.75 -55.41 30.55
C LYS A 301 44.90 -55.00 29.63
N PRO A 302 46.06 -55.76 29.63
CA PRO A 302 47.17 -55.45 28.77
C PRO A 302 46.79 -55.37 27.32
N GLY A 303 47.15 -54.25 26.62
CA GLY A 303 46.77 -53.96 25.25
C GLY A 303 45.33 -53.37 25.09
N GLY A 304 44.58 -53.17 26.17
CA GLY A 304 43.20 -52.68 26.17
C GLY A 304 43.06 -51.26 25.66
N TYR A 305 44.08 -50.44 25.94
CA TYR A 305 44.06 -49.01 25.44
C TYR A 305 44.17 -48.95 23.91
N GLY A 306 45.03 -49.79 23.29
CA GLY A 306 45.14 -49.86 21.84
C GLY A 306 43.84 -50.30 21.17
N HIS A 307 43.13 -51.27 21.79
CA HIS A 307 41.81 -51.69 21.30
C HIS A 307 40.76 -50.64 21.43
N PHE A 308 40.71 -49.96 22.58
CA PHE A 308 39.82 -48.81 22.81
C PHE A 308 40.00 -47.66 21.77
N LEU A 309 41.25 -47.30 21.48
CA LEU A 309 41.59 -46.28 20.47
C LEU A 309 41.10 -46.67 19.07
N LYS A 310 41.25 -47.94 18.71
CA LYS A 310 40.77 -48.43 17.42
C LYS A 310 39.28 -48.37 17.30
N GLU A 311 38.54 -48.84 18.30
CA GLU A 311 37.07 -48.74 18.31
C GLU A 311 36.58 -47.29 18.31
N ASN A 312 37.19 -46.43 19.14
CA ASN A 312 36.87 -45.02 19.16
C ASN A 312 37.03 -44.37 17.77
N LYS A 313 38.12 -44.71 17.06
CA LYS A 313 38.36 -44.24 15.69
C LYS A 313 37.29 -44.73 14.71
N GLU A 314 36.89 -45.98 14.80
CA GLU A 314 35.84 -46.57 13.94
C GLU A 314 34.46 -45.90 14.22
N LEU A 315 34.14 -45.67 15.50
CA LEU A 315 32.90 -45.00 15.88
C LEU A 315 32.86 -43.52 15.43
N LYS A 316 34.00 -42.81 15.49
CA LYS A 316 34.12 -41.47 14.89
C LYS A 316 33.84 -41.49 13.39
N GLN A 317 34.39 -42.47 12.67
CA GLN A 317 34.13 -42.62 11.23
C GLN A 317 32.64 -42.89 10.95
N LYS A 318 31.99 -43.75 11.74
CA LYS A 318 30.56 -44.01 11.65
C LYS A 318 29.74 -42.74 11.90
N TYR A 319 30.13 -41.91 12.87
CA TYR A 319 29.48 -40.65 13.14
C TYR A 319 29.61 -39.69 11.94
N TYR A 320 30.80 -39.57 11.35
CA TYR A 320 31.00 -38.70 10.18
C TYR A 320 30.21 -39.16 8.95
N GLN A 321 29.96 -40.44 8.81
CA GLN A 321 29.14 -40.97 7.71
C GLN A 321 27.64 -40.76 7.86
N GLN A 322 27.14 -40.37 9.05
CA GLN A 322 25.72 -40.11 9.24
C GLN A 322 25.32 -38.82 8.52
N PRO A 323 24.23 -38.84 7.71
CA PRO A 323 23.72 -37.65 7.04
C PRO A 323 22.91 -36.78 7.98
N ARG A 324 22.67 -35.53 7.56
CA ARG A 324 21.76 -34.58 8.20
C ARG A 324 22.08 -34.29 9.67
N LYS A 325 23.36 -34.14 9.98
CA LYS A 325 23.81 -33.72 11.32
C LYS A 325 23.69 -32.23 11.56
N GLY A 326 23.79 -31.46 10.49
CA GLY A 326 23.70 -30.02 10.54
C GLY A 326 24.96 -29.34 11.09
N ILE A 327 24.80 -28.07 11.41
CA ILE A 327 25.91 -27.15 11.68
C ILE A 327 26.64 -27.42 13.01
N GLN A 328 26.01 -28.11 13.96
CA GLN A 328 26.60 -28.42 15.27
C GLN A 328 27.32 -29.78 15.31
N ALA A 329 27.47 -30.47 14.16
CA ALA A 329 28.02 -31.82 14.10
C ALA A 329 29.40 -31.92 14.74
N GLU A 330 30.30 -31.01 14.40
CA GLU A 330 31.70 -31.04 14.88
C GLU A 330 31.79 -30.54 16.34
N VAL A 331 31.08 -29.46 16.67
CA VAL A 331 31.09 -28.92 18.04
C VAL A 331 30.63 -29.93 19.06
N THR A 332 29.46 -30.56 18.78
CA THR A 332 28.88 -31.55 19.70
C THR A 332 29.77 -32.80 19.87
N LEU A 333 30.41 -33.23 18.78
CA LEU A 333 31.36 -34.34 18.86
C LEU A 333 32.60 -33.96 19.69
N GLN A 334 33.16 -32.79 19.48
CA GLN A 334 34.33 -32.31 20.25
C GLN A 334 34.01 -32.13 21.75
N GLU A 335 32.86 -31.56 22.07
CA GLU A 335 32.37 -31.46 23.47
C GLU A 335 32.25 -32.84 24.11
N TYR A 336 31.67 -33.80 23.38
CA TYR A 336 31.56 -35.17 23.87
C TYR A 336 32.94 -35.80 24.11
N LEU A 337 33.85 -35.72 23.12
CA LEU A 337 35.20 -36.30 23.24
C LEU A 337 35.99 -35.67 24.39
N LYS A 338 35.88 -34.35 24.56
CA LYS A 338 36.49 -33.64 25.69
C LYS A 338 35.93 -34.12 27.03
N SER A 339 34.62 -34.34 27.14
CA SER A 339 34.01 -34.90 28.35
C SER A 339 34.47 -36.32 28.71
N LYS A 340 35.12 -37.04 27.79
CA LYS A 340 35.64 -38.38 27.98
C LYS A 340 37.16 -38.42 28.15
N GLU A 341 37.86 -37.29 28.22
CA GLU A 341 39.33 -37.25 28.42
C GLU A 341 39.75 -37.95 29.71
N ASP A 342 39.06 -37.73 30.82
CA ASP A 342 39.36 -38.40 32.10
C ASP A 342 39.20 -39.91 32.02
N VAL A 343 38.24 -40.40 31.25
CA VAL A 343 38.02 -41.84 31.01
C VAL A 343 39.13 -42.43 30.16
N ASN A 344 39.58 -41.71 29.14
CA ASN A 344 40.70 -42.11 28.31
C ASN A 344 42.00 -42.22 29.11
N ASP A 345 42.24 -41.23 29.98
CA ASP A 345 43.41 -41.23 30.88
C ASP A 345 43.35 -42.41 31.90
N ALA A 346 42.18 -42.67 32.44
CA ALA A 346 41.99 -43.83 33.35
C ALA A 346 42.24 -45.20 32.68
N ILE A 347 41.79 -45.37 31.42
CA ILE A 347 42.07 -46.60 30.64
C ILE A 347 43.55 -46.68 30.33
N LEU A 348 44.22 -45.59 29.99
CA LEU A 348 45.67 -45.54 29.73
C LEU A 348 46.50 -45.94 30.99
N GLN A 349 46.09 -45.39 32.15
CA GLN A 349 46.74 -45.75 33.44
C GLN A 349 46.55 -47.23 33.80
N ALA A 350 45.36 -47.79 33.55
CA ALA A 350 45.06 -49.18 33.77
C ALA A 350 45.90 -50.11 32.88
N ASP A 351 46.28 -49.66 31.69
CA ASP A 351 47.09 -50.39 30.72
C ASP A 351 48.58 -50.15 30.89
N GLN A 352 49.07 -49.96 32.15
CA GLN A 352 50.48 -49.62 32.48
C GLN A 352 51.55 -50.68 32.16
N SER A 353 51.19 -51.80 31.58
CA SER A 353 52.15 -52.84 31.16
C SER A 353 52.88 -52.54 29.84
N LEU A 354 52.50 -51.42 29.14
CA LEU A 354 53.18 -51.01 27.93
C LEU A 354 54.27 -49.93 28.22
N SER A 355 55.32 -49.94 27.41
CA SER A 355 56.49 -49.09 27.59
C SER A 355 56.11 -47.57 27.64
N THR A 356 56.68 -46.83 28.60
CA THR A 356 56.45 -45.43 28.84
C THR A 356 56.70 -44.55 27.63
N LYS A 357 57.61 -44.85 26.75
CA LYS A 357 57.96 -44.06 25.57
C LYS A 357 56.92 -44.14 24.45
N GLU A 358 56.23 -45.20 24.29
CA GLU A 358 55.14 -45.31 23.26
C GLU A 358 53.88 -44.58 23.68
N LYS A 359 53.63 -44.51 24.99
CA LYS A 359 52.52 -43.83 25.58
C LYS A 359 52.61 -42.33 25.43
N ASP A 360 53.77 -41.71 25.68
CA ASP A 360 53.99 -40.28 25.58
C ASP A 360 53.87 -39.77 24.16
N ILE A 361 54.37 -40.54 23.17
CA ILE A 361 54.26 -40.17 21.74
C ILE A 361 52.79 -40.18 21.25
N GLU A 362 51.98 -41.15 21.68
CA GLU A 362 50.59 -41.26 21.24
C GLU A 362 49.67 -40.21 21.89
N VAL A 363 49.90 -39.86 23.18
CA VAL A 363 49.20 -38.79 23.89
C VAL A 363 49.51 -37.44 23.26
N GLU A 364 50.77 -37.16 22.89
CA GLU A 364 51.15 -35.91 22.26
C GLU A 364 50.58 -35.77 20.83
N ARG A 365 50.53 -36.89 20.10
CA ARG A 365 49.91 -36.96 18.77
C ARG A 365 48.41 -36.71 18.82
N LEU A 366 47.69 -37.26 19.81
CA LEU A 366 46.27 -37.07 19.99
C LEU A 366 45.91 -35.63 20.41
N LYS A 367 46.74 -35.03 21.31
CA LYS A 367 46.59 -33.61 21.71
C LYS A 367 46.80 -32.67 20.51
N SER A 368 47.81 -32.96 19.68
CA SER A 368 48.08 -32.17 18.46
C SER A 368 46.94 -32.27 17.44
N GLN A 369 46.39 -33.47 17.23
CA GLN A 369 45.24 -33.64 16.32
C GLN A 369 43.97 -32.96 16.82
N ALA A 370 43.69 -33.01 18.13
CA ALA A 370 42.54 -32.33 18.73
C ALA A 370 42.66 -30.81 18.62
N ALA A 371 43.87 -30.26 18.85
CA ALA A 371 44.14 -28.84 18.72
C ALA A 371 43.99 -28.35 17.26
N GLN A 372 44.45 -29.14 16.28
CA GLN A 372 44.27 -28.82 14.86
C GLN A 372 42.81 -28.86 14.41
N ALA A 373 42.03 -29.83 14.92
CA ALA A 373 40.60 -29.93 14.63
C ALA A 373 39.81 -28.75 15.23
N ALA A 374 40.15 -28.36 16.47
CA ALA A 374 39.55 -27.20 17.13
C ALA A 374 39.85 -25.86 16.39
N ALA A 375 41.12 -25.72 15.92
CA ALA A 375 41.52 -24.53 15.15
C ALA A 375 40.78 -24.42 13.81
N LYS A 376 40.66 -25.54 13.06
CA LYS A 376 39.87 -25.59 11.82
C LYS A 376 38.40 -25.25 12.05
N HIS A 377 37.83 -25.79 13.12
CA HIS A 377 36.43 -25.50 13.44
C HIS A 377 36.18 -24.03 13.78
N LEU A 378 37.12 -23.41 14.54
CA LEU A 378 37.01 -21.97 14.83
C LEU A 378 37.10 -21.11 13.57
N GLU A 379 38.00 -21.50 12.63
CA GLU A 379 38.14 -20.83 11.34
C GLU A 379 36.87 -20.97 10.48
N GLU A 380 36.27 -22.16 10.43
CA GLU A 380 35.02 -22.41 9.72
C GLU A 380 33.83 -21.63 10.34
N MET A 381 33.76 -21.57 11.66
CA MET A 381 32.74 -20.76 12.37
C MET A 381 32.88 -19.27 12.07
N GLN A 382 34.11 -18.73 12.08
CA GLN A 382 34.35 -17.33 11.72
C GLN A 382 33.95 -17.06 10.28
N LYS A 383 34.29 -17.93 9.34
CA LYS A 383 33.93 -17.81 7.93
C LYS A 383 32.39 -17.85 7.72
N LYS A 384 31.69 -18.73 8.43
CA LYS A 384 30.22 -18.84 8.38
C LYS A 384 29.57 -17.56 8.95
N ASN A 385 30.10 -17.00 10.04
CA ASN A 385 29.59 -15.76 10.58
C ASN A 385 29.80 -14.56 9.63
N GLU A 386 30.95 -14.50 8.95
CA GLU A 386 31.20 -13.48 7.93
C GLU A 386 30.25 -13.63 6.72
N GLU A 387 29.99 -14.85 6.28
CA GLU A 387 29.04 -15.13 5.20
C GLU A 387 27.62 -14.73 5.60
N MET A 388 27.22 -15.02 6.84
CA MET A 388 25.91 -14.62 7.38
C MET A 388 25.76 -13.09 7.41
N MET A 389 26.77 -12.36 7.89
CA MET A 389 26.73 -10.90 7.90
C MET A 389 26.66 -10.32 6.49
N LYS A 390 27.40 -10.85 5.53
CA LYS A 390 27.34 -10.44 4.12
C LYS A 390 25.97 -10.71 3.50
N GLN A 391 25.34 -11.82 3.83
CA GLN A 391 23.99 -12.15 3.35
C GLN A 391 22.95 -11.21 3.94
N GLN A 392 23.07 -10.89 5.23
CA GLN A 392 22.22 -9.92 5.91
C GLN A 392 22.32 -8.54 5.26
N GLU A 393 23.53 -8.08 4.98
CA GLU A 393 23.76 -6.78 4.34
C GLU A 393 23.16 -6.72 2.92
N LYS A 394 23.34 -7.78 2.13
CA LYS A 394 22.74 -7.90 0.80
C LYS A 394 21.21 -7.87 0.84
N SER A 395 20.62 -8.63 1.76
CA SER A 395 19.16 -8.66 1.94
C SER A 395 18.63 -7.29 2.34
N HIS A 396 19.30 -6.60 3.26
CA HIS A 396 18.93 -5.26 3.67
C HIS A 396 19.04 -4.23 2.52
N GLN A 397 20.10 -4.29 1.72
CA GLN A 397 20.27 -3.44 0.55
C GLN A 397 19.19 -3.67 -0.50
N GLU A 398 18.85 -4.93 -0.79
CA GLU A 398 17.77 -5.26 -1.73
C GLU A 398 16.42 -4.77 -1.22
N HIS A 399 16.14 -4.91 0.06
CA HIS A 399 14.94 -4.39 0.70
C HIS A 399 14.83 -2.86 0.53
N ILE A 400 15.90 -2.12 0.87
CA ILE A 400 15.95 -0.66 0.68
C ILE A 400 15.74 -0.29 -0.79
N ARG A 401 16.37 -1.01 -1.73
CA ARG A 401 16.22 -0.75 -3.17
C ARG A 401 14.76 -0.88 -3.62
N GLN A 402 14.09 -1.97 -3.29
CA GLN A 402 12.69 -2.20 -3.66
C GLN A 402 11.75 -1.14 -3.06
N MET A 403 12.01 -0.75 -1.81
CA MET A 403 11.26 0.29 -1.13
C MET A 403 11.44 1.65 -1.80
N THR A 404 12.67 1.98 -2.16
CA THR A 404 13.00 3.25 -2.85
C THR A 404 12.32 3.31 -4.22
N GLU A 405 12.39 2.23 -5.01
CA GLU A 405 11.74 2.14 -6.32
C GLU A 405 10.22 2.34 -6.22
N LYS A 406 9.58 1.73 -5.22
CA LYS A 406 8.14 1.93 -4.99
C LYS A 406 7.81 3.38 -4.62
N MET A 407 8.57 3.97 -3.71
CA MET A 407 8.36 5.37 -3.29
C MET A 407 8.53 6.35 -4.46
N GLU A 408 9.52 6.11 -5.31
CA GLU A 408 9.70 6.93 -6.52
C GLU A 408 8.53 6.78 -7.51
N ALA A 409 7.99 5.58 -7.67
CA ALA A 409 6.82 5.34 -8.51
C ALA A 409 5.58 6.05 -7.96
N GLU A 410 5.32 5.96 -6.66
CA GLU A 410 4.22 6.66 -5.99
C GLU A 410 4.36 8.19 -6.12
N ARG A 411 5.58 8.71 -5.93
CA ARG A 411 5.86 10.14 -6.08
C ARG A 411 5.61 10.62 -7.51
N LYS A 412 6.04 9.87 -8.53
CA LYS A 412 5.78 10.20 -9.94
C LYS A 412 4.28 10.22 -10.24
N GLN A 413 3.54 9.25 -9.70
CA GLN A 413 2.10 9.18 -9.87
C GLN A 413 1.39 10.38 -9.23
N LEU A 414 1.80 10.75 -8.01
CA LEU A 414 1.28 11.91 -7.31
C LEU A 414 1.50 13.21 -8.09
N ILE A 415 2.71 13.43 -8.60
CA ILE A 415 3.02 14.61 -9.42
C ILE A 415 2.14 14.64 -10.67
N ALA A 416 1.97 13.51 -11.36
CA ALA A 416 1.12 13.44 -12.54
C ALA A 416 -0.36 13.74 -12.24
N GLU A 417 -0.86 13.33 -11.08
CA GLU A 417 -2.23 13.67 -10.63
C GLU A 417 -2.37 15.16 -10.34
N GLN A 418 -1.39 15.76 -9.65
CA GLN A 418 -1.36 17.21 -9.38
C GLN A 418 -1.32 18.03 -10.68
N GLU A 419 -0.48 17.63 -11.65
CA GLU A 419 -0.41 18.31 -12.95
C GLU A 419 -1.74 18.23 -13.72
N LYS A 420 -2.43 17.09 -13.68
CA LYS A 420 -3.77 16.96 -14.28
C LYS A 420 -4.78 17.87 -13.61
N ALA A 421 -4.80 17.89 -12.28
CA ALA A 421 -5.71 18.74 -11.52
C ALA A 421 -5.48 20.24 -11.82
N LEU A 422 -4.21 20.66 -11.84
CA LEU A 422 -3.81 22.01 -12.18
C LEU A 422 -4.22 22.39 -13.61
N THR A 423 -4.01 21.49 -14.57
CA THR A 423 -4.38 21.71 -15.97
C THR A 423 -5.89 21.92 -16.11
N LEU A 424 -6.71 21.08 -15.48
CA LEU A 424 -8.16 21.21 -15.49
C LEU A 424 -8.60 22.55 -14.90
N LYS A 425 -8.01 22.93 -13.78
CA LYS A 425 -8.32 24.22 -13.13
C LYS A 425 -7.93 25.42 -13.99
N LEU A 426 -6.75 25.39 -14.58
CA LEU A 426 -6.29 26.45 -15.48
C LEU A 426 -7.19 26.59 -16.73
N GLN A 427 -7.65 25.45 -17.29
CA GLN A 427 -8.60 25.47 -18.40
C GLN A 427 -9.92 26.12 -18.01
N GLU A 428 -10.45 25.78 -16.83
CA GLU A 428 -11.69 26.34 -16.34
C GLU A 428 -11.55 27.84 -16.02
N GLN A 429 -10.45 28.24 -15.39
CA GLN A 429 -10.16 29.65 -15.16
C GLN A 429 -10.07 30.45 -16.47
N LYS A 430 -9.36 29.88 -17.50
CA LYS A 430 -9.31 30.52 -18.82
C LYS A 430 -10.69 30.65 -19.44
N ARG A 431 -11.56 29.63 -19.31
CA ARG A 431 -12.94 29.69 -19.79
C ARG A 431 -13.73 30.78 -19.13
N LEU A 432 -13.67 30.88 -17.78
CA LEU A 432 -14.36 31.93 -17.00
C LEU A 432 -13.87 33.33 -17.33
N LEU A 433 -12.56 33.51 -17.48
CA LEU A 433 -11.98 34.80 -17.90
C LEU A 433 -12.44 35.20 -19.29
N LYS A 434 -12.45 34.26 -20.24
CA LYS A 434 -12.93 34.54 -21.60
C LYS A 434 -14.40 34.94 -21.63
N GLU A 435 -15.26 34.22 -20.89
CA GLU A 435 -16.68 34.55 -20.78
C GLU A 435 -16.89 35.91 -20.10
N GLY A 436 -16.09 36.24 -19.07
CA GLY A 436 -16.10 37.55 -18.42
C GLY A 436 -15.71 38.67 -19.40
N PHE A 437 -14.65 38.45 -20.15
CA PHE A 437 -14.15 39.43 -21.13
C PHE A 437 -15.14 39.66 -22.27
N GLU A 438 -15.74 38.59 -22.79
CA GLU A 438 -16.79 38.69 -23.81
C GLU A 438 -18.02 39.48 -23.27
N SER A 439 -18.38 39.26 -21.99
CA SER A 439 -19.44 39.97 -21.31
C SER A 439 -19.16 41.49 -21.19
N GLU A 440 -17.96 41.86 -20.74
CA GLU A 440 -17.56 43.26 -20.64
C GLU A 440 -17.48 43.92 -22.02
N THR A 441 -16.95 43.24 -23.02
CA THR A 441 -16.89 43.75 -24.38
C THR A 441 -18.28 44.04 -24.96
N GLN A 442 -19.26 43.15 -24.73
CA GLN A 442 -20.63 43.34 -25.15
C GLN A 442 -21.29 44.51 -24.42
N GLN A 443 -21.02 44.69 -23.11
CA GLN A 443 -21.53 45.85 -22.35
C GLN A 443 -20.95 47.13 -22.85
N LEU A 444 -19.66 47.19 -23.12
CA LEU A 444 -19.01 48.38 -23.68
C LEU A 444 -19.55 48.73 -25.09
N GLN A 445 -19.74 47.74 -25.94
CA GLN A 445 -20.34 47.94 -27.26
C GLN A 445 -21.78 48.48 -27.17
N HIS A 446 -22.55 47.96 -26.20
CA HIS A 446 -23.92 48.48 -25.97
C HIS A 446 -23.91 49.91 -25.45
N GLN A 447 -22.98 50.26 -24.57
CA GLN A 447 -22.80 51.62 -24.09
C GLN A 447 -22.37 52.57 -25.20
N ILE A 448 -21.43 52.18 -26.05
CA ILE A 448 -20.99 52.92 -27.23
C ILE A 448 -22.20 53.19 -28.15
N LYS A 449 -22.95 52.15 -28.49
CA LYS A 449 -24.14 52.28 -29.35
C LYS A 449 -25.22 53.19 -28.76
N ASN A 450 -25.40 53.15 -27.44
CA ASN A 450 -26.32 54.07 -26.74
C ASN A 450 -25.82 55.52 -26.74
N LEU A 451 -24.52 55.74 -26.62
CA LEU A 451 -23.89 57.05 -26.70
C LEU A 451 -23.96 57.63 -28.13
N GLU A 452 -23.69 56.79 -29.15
CA GLU A 452 -23.83 57.15 -30.54
C GLU A 452 -25.29 57.54 -30.90
N ASN A 453 -26.27 56.78 -30.42
CA ASN A 453 -27.68 57.11 -30.59
C ASN A 453 -28.05 58.44 -29.91
N LYS A 454 -27.54 58.73 -28.70
CA LYS A 454 -27.70 59.97 -28.02
C LYS A 454 -27.04 61.12 -28.77
N LEU A 455 -25.87 60.91 -29.34
CA LEU A 455 -25.16 61.94 -30.12
C LEU A 455 -25.88 62.25 -31.42
N ASN A 456 -26.45 61.24 -32.09
CA ASN A 456 -27.26 61.42 -33.31
C ASN A 456 -28.58 62.11 -33.02
N HIS A 457 -29.25 61.86 -31.86
CA HIS A 457 -30.42 62.56 -31.43
C HIS A 457 -30.14 64.06 -31.03
N THR A 458 -28.92 64.35 -30.57
CA THR A 458 -28.49 65.71 -30.29
C THR A 458 -28.13 66.51 -31.57
N LYS A 459 -27.56 65.78 -32.57
CA LYS A 459 -27.32 66.44 -33.90
C LYS A 459 -28.59 66.75 -34.67
N THR A 460 -29.68 65.97 -34.48
CA THR A 460 -30.97 66.27 -35.13
C THR A 460 -31.79 67.35 -34.43
N ARG A 461 -31.41 67.76 -33.20
CA ARG A 461 -32.04 68.89 -32.51
C ARG A 461 -31.31 70.25 -32.65
N GLY A 462 -30.16 70.23 -33.38
CA GLY A 462 -29.33 71.44 -33.51
C GLY A 462 -29.48 72.23 -34.83
N CYS A 463 -30.52 72.02 -35.60
CA CYS A 463 -30.74 72.78 -36.81
C CYS A 463 -32.24 73.27 -36.94
N ILE A 464 -32.70 74.05 -36.01
CA ILE A 464 -33.83 74.98 -36.20
C ILE A 464 -33.55 76.20 -35.35
N ILE A 465 -32.71 77.11 -35.82
CA ILE A 465 -32.75 78.55 -35.62
C ILE A 465 -31.70 79.11 -36.60
N CYS A 466 -32.17 79.50 -37.79
CA CYS A 466 -31.94 80.69 -38.54
C CYS A 466 -32.75 80.66 -39.84
#